data_bf24a5750aecff49d51068f24fdea723
#
_entry.id   bf24a5750aecff49d51068f24fdea723
#
_cell.length_a   1.000
_cell.length_b   1.000
_cell.length_c   1.000
_cell.angle_alpha   90.00
_cell.angle_beta   90.00
_cell.angle_gamma   90.00
#
_symmetry.space_group_name_H-M   'P 1'
#
loop_
_entity.id
_entity.type
_entity.pdbx_description
1 polymer ?
#
loop_
_entity_poly.entity_id
_entity_poly.type
_entity_poly.pdbx_seq_one_letter_code
_entity_poly.pdbx_strand_id
1 'polypeptide(L)'
;TPLIGQHLKFDRNVLANYDIHLNTIENDTMLMSYVYDPTATRHNLDAMASHYLNVKTTTFEDVAGKGVKQLTFNQIPLEKASDYAAEDADITFRCYSHLKPALAKTPSLEKVLHEIELPLVPVLSDMEQAGTLVNEEALKIQSNNLGQRISGLEEQAYREAGKEFNLASTKDLRAIFFDEMELPVVKKTPGGQPSTDESVLQELANHYELPKILLEHRTLAKLKSTYTDSLPQQISKKTGRVHTSFHQAVTSTGRLSSADPNLQNIPIKTDEGRLIRTAFVAPKGYQLLAVDYSQIELRIMAHLSEDEGLITAFENGEDIHSVTAAEVFAEPGEEVSAEQRRGAKAINFGLIYGMSAFGLSKALNISRPLAADYIDSYFLKYPGVKLYMERTKELAKEKGYVETFFGRRLYLPGIHSGRSRMAAERAAINAPMQGTAADIMKIAMIEIHEWLTKGKVDARMIMQVHDEVILEV
;
A
#
# COMPACT_ATOMS: atom_id res chain seq x y z
N THR A 1 -6.37 -0.39 -34.71
CA THR A 1 -4.95 -0.04 -34.77
C THR A 1 -4.38 -0.19 -33.38
N PRO A 2 -3.26 -0.90 -33.18
CA PRO A 2 -2.56 -0.98 -31.90
C PRO A 2 -2.12 0.39 -31.42
N LEU A 3 -2.23 0.67 -30.12
CA LEU A 3 -1.89 1.95 -29.52
C LEU A 3 -0.68 1.80 -28.60
N ILE A 4 0.25 2.75 -28.71
CA ILE A 4 1.35 2.95 -27.77
C ILE A 4 1.15 4.33 -27.14
N GLY A 5 1.23 4.42 -25.83
CA GLY A 5 1.05 5.67 -25.13
C GLY A 5 1.74 5.70 -23.77
N GLN A 6 1.54 6.77 -23.05
CA GLN A 6 2.03 6.99 -21.70
C GLN A 6 0.83 7.10 -20.76
N HIS A 7 0.67 6.16 -19.80
CA HIS A 7 -0.44 6.14 -18.85
C HIS A 7 -1.81 6.05 -19.53
N LEU A 8 -1.95 5.14 -20.48
CA LEU A 8 -3.16 5.00 -21.33
C LEU A 8 -4.45 4.70 -20.56
N LYS A 9 -4.37 4.25 -19.31
CA LYS A 9 -5.54 4.15 -18.45
C LYS A 9 -6.23 5.51 -18.25
N PHE A 10 -5.45 6.58 -18.11
CA PHE A 10 -5.99 7.94 -18.01
C PHE A 10 -6.74 8.35 -19.29
N ASP A 11 -6.11 8.15 -20.45
CA ASP A 11 -6.75 8.46 -21.74
C ASP A 11 -8.01 7.63 -21.95
N ARG A 12 -7.98 6.34 -21.60
CA ARG A 12 -9.15 5.45 -21.66
C ARG A 12 -10.31 6.00 -20.80
N ASN A 13 -10.04 6.45 -19.60
CA ASN A 13 -11.04 7.03 -18.70
C ASN A 13 -11.60 8.36 -19.23
N VAL A 14 -10.75 9.22 -19.80
CA VAL A 14 -11.19 10.49 -20.39
C VAL A 14 -12.06 10.26 -21.61
N LEU A 15 -11.64 9.41 -22.54
CA LEU A 15 -12.34 9.12 -23.79
C LEU A 15 -13.66 8.39 -23.55
N ALA A 16 -13.75 7.55 -22.52
CA ALA A 16 -15.00 6.89 -22.13
C ALA A 16 -16.14 7.87 -21.81
N ASN A 17 -15.83 9.11 -21.38
CA ASN A 17 -16.86 10.14 -21.19
C ASN A 17 -17.52 10.61 -22.51
N TYR A 18 -16.92 10.27 -23.65
CA TYR A 18 -17.38 10.60 -24.99
C TYR A 18 -17.79 9.35 -25.78
N ASP A 19 -18.03 8.21 -25.10
CA ASP A 19 -18.33 6.90 -25.69
C ASP A 19 -17.25 6.40 -26.66
N ILE A 20 -15.99 6.85 -26.48
CA ILE A 20 -14.85 6.38 -27.24
C ILE A 20 -14.10 5.35 -26.40
N HIS A 21 -14.00 4.12 -26.91
CA HIS A 21 -13.37 3.01 -26.20
C HIS A 21 -12.01 2.64 -26.79
N LEU A 22 -10.96 2.73 -25.98
CA LEU A 22 -9.63 2.25 -26.31
C LEU A 22 -9.56 0.74 -26.01
N ASN A 23 -9.78 -0.08 -27.03
CA ASN A 23 -9.88 -1.54 -26.88
C ASN A 23 -8.54 -2.28 -27.13
N THR A 24 -7.55 -1.62 -27.74
CA THR A 24 -6.30 -2.27 -28.15
C THR A 24 -5.11 -1.43 -27.68
N ILE A 25 -4.67 -1.68 -26.46
CA ILE A 25 -3.42 -1.12 -25.90
C ILE A 25 -2.33 -2.14 -26.19
N GLU A 26 -1.36 -1.78 -27.04
CA GLU A 26 -0.21 -2.63 -27.33
C GLU A 26 0.88 -2.47 -26.29
N ASN A 27 1.19 -1.21 -25.93
CA ASN A 27 2.17 -0.88 -24.93
C ASN A 27 1.86 0.44 -24.22
N ASP A 28 2.24 0.52 -22.95
CA ASP A 28 2.18 1.71 -22.10
C ASP A 28 3.60 1.97 -21.56
N THR A 29 4.19 3.09 -21.93
CA THR A 29 5.59 3.39 -21.60
C THR A 29 5.81 3.58 -20.09
N MET A 30 4.81 4.05 -19.34
CA MET A 30 4.84 4.07 -17.87
C MET A 30 4.99 2.67 -17.30
N LEU A 31 4.17 1.73 -17.77
CA LEU A 31 4.21 0.33 -17.33
C LEU A 31 5.48 -0.39 -17.80
N MET A 32 5.96 -0.10 -19.01
CA MET A 32 7.24 -0.63 -19.51
C MET A 32 8.41 -0.20 -18.61
N SER A 33 8.48 1.08 -18.26
CA SER A 33 9.50 1.62 -17.37
C SER A 33 9.42 1.01 -15.98
N TYR A 34 8.21 0.90 -15.43
CA TYR A 34 7.95 0.32 -14.12
C TYR A 34 8.31 -1.17 -14.04
N VAL A 35 7.95 -1.95 -15.04
CA VAL A 35 8.31 -3.39 -15.10
C VAL A 35 9.80 -3.58 -15.30
N TYR A 36 10.45 -2.70 -16.11
CA TYR A 36 11.88 -2.77 -16.36
C TYR A 36 12.71 -2.52 -15.09
N ASP A 37 12.41 -1.43 -14.36
CA ASP A 37 12.98 -1.13 -13.05
C ASP A 37 12.06 -0.18 -12.26
N PRO A 38 11.32 -0.67 -11.27
CA PRO A 38 10.38 0.14 -10.47
C PRO A 38 11.08 1.23 -9.63
N THR A 39 12.41 1.20 -9.52
CA THR A 39 13.19 2.15 -8.71
C THR A 39 13.96 3.17 -9.54
N ALA A 40 14.01 3.00 -10.86
CA ALA A 40 14.84 3.82 -11.75
C ALA A 40 14.39 5.29 -11.79
N THR A 41 13.09 5.54 -11.82
CA THR A 41 12.51 6.88 -11.95
C THR A 41 11.07 6.92 -11.41
N ARG A 42 10.43 8.09 -11.48
CA ARG A 42 9.01 8.26 -11.12
C ARG A 42 8.03 7.72 -12.17
N HIS A 43 8.50 7.22 -13.28
CA HIS A 43 7.72 6.71 -14.41
C HIS A 43 6.76 7.71 -15.07
N ASN A 44 6.82 9.01 -14.76
CA ASN A 44 6.17 10.05 -15.54
C ASN A 44 7.04 10.39 -16.75
N LEU A 45 6.45 11.00 -17.77
CA LEU A 45 7.11 11.21 -19.05
C LEU A 45 8.40 12.04 -18.92
N ASP A 46 8.37 13.15 -18.17
CA ASP A 46 9.53 14.03 -17.98
C ASP A 46 10.71 13.31 -17.31
N ALA A 47 10.41 12.53 -16.24
CA ALA A 47 11.43 11.79 -15.53
C ALA A 47 12.00 10.65 -16.39
N MET A 48 11.18 9.99 -17.21
CA MET A 48 11.61 8.96 -18.15
C MET A 48 12.45 9.55 -19.28
N ALA A 49 12.04 10.68 -19.85
CA ALA A 49 12.82 11.41 -20.87
C ALA A 49 14.21 11.77 -20.36
N SER A 50 14.28 12.33 -19.16
CA SER A 50 15.55 12.66 -18.52
C SER A 50 16.41 11.42 -18.27
N HIS A 51 15.81 10.34 -17.74
CA HIS A 51 16.54 9.14 -17.33
C HIS A 51 17.01 8.28 -18.51
N TYR A 52 16.12 7.99 -19.47
CA TYR A 52 16.41 7.06 -20.56
C TYR A 52 16.97 7.73 -21.81
N LEU A 53 16.59 8.99 -22.06
CA LEU A 53 16.93 9.69 -23.29
C LEU A 53 17.92 10.84 -23.07
N ASN A 54 18.18 11.22 -21.81
CA ASN A 54 18.95 12.41 -21.44
C ASN A 54 18.39 13.69 -22.09
N VAL A 55 17.06 13.80 -22.17
CA VAL A 55 16.32 14.93 -22.75
C VAL A 55 15.55 15.64 -21.65
N LYS A 56 15.63 16.96 -21.63
CA LYS A 56 14.77 17.80 -20.80
C LYS A 56 13.54 18.19 -21.63
N THR A 57 12.37 17.81 -21.17
CA THR A 57 11.08 18.10 -21.79
C THR A 57 10.54 19.46 -21.35
N THR A 58 9.58 19.98 -22.08
CA THR A 58 8.71 21.08 -21.67
C THR A 58 7.70 20.52 -20.65
N THR A 59 7.70 21.05 -19.44
CA THR A 59 6.74 20.59 -18.41
C THR A 59 5.38 21.27 -18.57
N PHE A 60 4.30 20.66 -18.02
CA PHE A 60 2.99 21.30 -18.03
C PHE A 60 3.03 22.68 -17.34
N GLU A 61 3.83 22.86 -16.29
CA GLU A 61 4.00 24.12 -15.60
C GLU A 61 4.65 25.21 -16.51
N ASP A 62 5.50 24.82 -17.46
CA ASP A 62 6.13 25.77 -18.39
C ASP A 62 5.10 26.35 -19.38
N VAL A 63 4.06 25.60 -19.75
CA VAL A 63 3.01 26.05 -20.68
C VAL A 63 1.78 26.59 -19.97
N ALA A 64 1.42 26.09 -18.79
CA ALA A 64 0.20 26.41 -18.05
C ALA A 64 0.43 27.39 -16.89
N GLY A 65 1.69 27.59 -16.44
CA GLY A 65 2.02 28.34 -15.23
C GLY A 65 1.87 27.49 -13.95
N LYS A 66 2.01 28.14 -12.78
CA LYS A 66 2.07 27.47 -11.47
C LYS A 66 1.03 28.02 -10.47
N GLY A 67 0.68 27.17 -9.49
CA GLY A 67 -0.12 27.54 -8.34
C GLY A 67 -1.56 27.90 -8.67
N VAL A 68 -2.18 28.81 -7.89
CA VAL A 68 -3.60 29.16 -8.02
C VAL A 68 -3.97 29.77 -9.37
N LYS A 69 -2.99 30.30 -10.11
CA LYS A 69 -3.18 30.93 -11.45
C LYS A 69 -2.82 29.96 -12.60
N GLN A 70 -2.56 28.68 -12.30
CA GLN A 70 -2.27 27.71 -13.34
C GLN A 70 -3.47 27.55 -14.26
N LEU A 71 -3.22 27.64 -15.57
CA LEU A 71 -4.25 27.45 -16.59
C LEU A 71 -4.60 25.97 -16.73
N THR A 72 -5.84 25.70 -17.08
CA THR A 72 -6.23 24.37 -17.60
C THR A 72 -5.77 24.23 -19.05
N PHE A 73 -5.61 22.99 -19.56
CA PHE A 73 -5.04 22.76 -20.90
C PHE A 73 -5.82 23.47 -22.01
N ASN A 74 -7.14 23.53 -21.93
CA ASN A 74 -8.02 24.21 -22.87
C ASN A 74 -7.91 25.77 -22.83
N GLN A 75 -7.22 26.34 -21.86
CA GLN A 75 -6.95 27.77 -21.76
C GLN A 75 -5.57 28.15 -22.31
N ILE A 76 -4.73 27.16 -22.65
CA ILE A 76 -3.41 27.38 -23.23
C ILE A 76 -3.58 27.76 -24.70
N PRO A 77 -2.83 28.77 -25.22
CA PRO A 77 -2.83 29.10 -26.64
C PRO A 77 -2.51 27.87 -27.51
N LEU A 78 -3.25 27.70 -28.61
CA LEU A 78 -3.21 26.51 -29.46
C LEU A 78 -1.79 26.15 -29.93
N GLU A 79 -1.00 27.15 -30.33
CA GLU A 79 0.39 26.95 -30.78
C GLU A 79 1.23 26.28 -29.69
N LYS A 80 1.19 26.81 -28.46
CA LYS A 80 1.93 26.22 -27.31
C LYS A 80 1.39 24.85 -26.91
N ALA A 81 0.07 24.68 -26.92
CA ALA A 81 -0.57 23.40 -26.61
C ALA A 81 -0.21 22.34 -27.67
N SER A 82 -0.12 22.73 -28.95
CA SER A 82 0.26 21.84 -30.05
C SER A 82 1.70 21.37 -29.93
N ASP A 83 2.63 22.30 -29.69
CA ASP A 83 4.04 21.97 -29.51
C ASP A 83 4.27 21.05 -28.31
N TYR A 84 3.63 21.35 -27.20
CA TYR A 84 3.67 20.52 -25.99
C TYR A 84 3.13 19.09 -26.25
N ALA A 85 1.95 18.97 -26.88
CA ALA A 85 1.35 17.67 -27.16
C ALA A 85 2.16 16.86 -28.20
N ALA A 86 2.76 17.53 -29.17
CA ALA A 86 3.65 16.89 -30.16
C ALA A 86 4.93 16.37 -29.51
N GLU A 87 5.54 17.15 -28.61
CA GLU A 87 6.70 16.71 -27.81
C GLU A 87 6.36 15.50 -26.97
N ASP A 88 5.23 15.50 -26.26
CA ASP A 88 4.77 14.35 -25.43
C ASP A 88 4.63 13.07 -26.28
N ALA A 89 4.08 13.18 -27.48
CA ALA A 89 3.94 12.04 -28.40
C ALA A 89 5.31 11.52 -28.89
N ASP A 90 6.22 12.42 -29.30
CA ASP A 90 7.59 12.07 -29.74
C ASP A 90 8.38 11.40 -28.60
N ILE A 91 8.39 12.00 -27.44
CA ILE A 91 9.10 11.46 -26.26
C ILE A 91 8.53 10.10 -25.85
N THR A 92 7.21 9.94 -25.88
CA THR A 92 6.57 8.63 -25.60
C THR A 92 7.07 7.56 -26.57
N PHE A 93 7.09 7.84 -27.86
CA PHE A 93 7.56 6.90 -28.87
C PHE A 93 9.07 6.61 -28.75
N ARG A 94 9.88 7.60 -28.40
CA ARG A 94 11.31 7.42 -28.15
C ARG A 94 11.57 6.59 -26.89
N CYS A 95 10.83 6.81 -25.80
CA CYS A 95 10.89 5.97 -24.60
C CYS A 95 10.49 4.52 -24.91
N TYR A 96 9.42 4.30 -25.68
CA TYR A 96 9.05 2.98 -26.15
C TYR A 96 10.17 2.31 -26.94
N SER A 97 10.77 3.03 -27.91
CA SER A 97 11.84 2.51 -28.76
C SER A 97 13.10 2.16 -27.96
N HIS A 98 13.34 2.84 -26.85
CA HIS A 98 14.45 2.54 -25.93
C HIS A 98 14.15 1.31 -25.04
N LEU A 99 12.93 1.26 -24.46
CA LEU A 99 12.57 0.23 -23.47
C LEU A 99 12.24 -1.13 -24.09
N LYS A 100 11.65 -1.16 -25.29
CA LYS A 100 11.26 -2.40 -25.96
C LYS A 100 12.43 -3.39 -26.14
N PRO A 101 13.57 -3.02 -26.73
CA PRO A 101 14.71 -3.93 -26.86
C PRO A 101 15.37 -4.28 -25.53
N ALA A 102 15.21 -3.43 -24.50
CA ALA A 102 15.76 -3.70 -23.17
C ALA A 102 14.91 -4.78 -22.46
N LEU A 103 13.57 -4.68 -22.51
CA LEU A 103 12.65 -5.69 -21.98
C LEU A 103 12.79 -7.03 -22.70
N ALA A 104 12.92 -7.04 -24.03
CA ALA A 104 13.10 -8.23 -24.84
C ALA A 104 14.31 -9.11 -24.44
N LYS A 105 15.32 -8.51 -23.78
CA LYS A 105 16.45 -9.25 -23.22
C LYS A 105 16.08 -10.05 -21.94
N THR A 106 14.92 -9.80 -21.37
CA THR A 106 14.47 -10.45 -20.13
C THR A 106 13.04 -10.97 -20.31
N PRO A 107 12.87 -12.19 -20.84
CA PRO A 107 11.54 -12.73 -21.17
C PRO A 107 10.55 -12.75 -19.98
N SER A 108 11.04 -12.90 -18.76
CA SER A 108 10.19 -12.86 -17.56
C SER A 108 9.54 -11.48 -17.36
N LEU A 109 10.26 -10.39 -17.66
CA LEU A 109 9.71 -9.04 -17.56
C LEU A 109 8.73 -8.74 -18.70
N GLU A 110 9.00 -9.22 -19.92
CA GLU A 110 8.02 -9.15 -21.02
C GLU A 110 6.72 -9.87 -20.64
N LYS A 111 6.84 -11.04 -20.04
CA LYS A 111 5.68 -11.80 -19.56
C LYS A 111 4.89 -11.02 -18.51
N VAL A 112 5.55 -10.46 -17.51
CA VAL A 112 4.90 -9.60 -16.50
C VAL A 112 4.18 -8.41 -17.14
N LEU A 113 4.82 -7.75 -18.12
CA LEU A 113 4.21 -6.63 -18.82
C LEU A 113 2.95 -7.04 -19.60
N HIS A 114 3.05 -8.09 -20.43
CA HIS A 114 2.00 -8.47 -21.37
C HIS A 114 0.91 -9.38 -20.78
N GLU A 115 1.21 -10.16 -19.74
CA GLU A 115 0.25 -11.07 -19.12
C GLU A 115 -0.39 -10.50 -17.84
N ILE A 116 0.23 -9.50 -17.20
CA ILE A 116 -0.25 -8.95 -15.94
C ILE A 116 -0.55 -7.44 -16.05
N GLU A 117 0.44 -6.60 -16.36
CA GLU A 117 0.26 -5.15 -16.24
C GLU A 117 -0.64 -4.55 -17.32
N LEU A 118 -0.41 -4.88 -18.58
CA LEU A 118 -1.22 -4.36 -19.68
C LEU A 118 -2.67 -4.89 -19.65
N PRO A 119 -2.94 -6.19 -19.42
CA PRO A 119 -4.32 -6.69 -19.27
C PRO A 119 -5.07 -6.10 -18.07
N LEU A 120 -4.36 -5.64 -17.04
CA LEU A 120 -4.97 -5.01 -15.88
C LEU A 120 -5.48 -3.58 -16.16
N VAL A 121 -4.96 -2.89 -17.17
CA VAL A 121 -5.35 -1.51 -17.51
C VAL A 121 -6.87 -1.36 -17.72
N PRO A 122 -7.55 -2.15 -18.57
CA PRO A 122 -8.99 -2.05 -18.72
C PRO A 122 -9.75 -2.42 -17.44
N VAL A 123 -9.27 -3.37 -16.65
CA VAL A 123 -9.87 -3.77 -15.36
C VAL A 123 -9.92 -2.60 -14.40
N LEU A 124 -8.78 -1.95 -14.18
CA LEU A 124 -8.69 -0.79 -13.29
C LEU A 124 -9.50 0.40 -13.81
N SER A 125 -9.49 0.64 -15.12
CA SER A 125 -10.29 1.68 -15.75
C SER A 125 -11.78 1.47 -15.48
N ASP A 126 -12.29 0.26 -15.67
CA ASP A 126 -13.70 -0.07 -15.45
C ASP A 126 -14.09 0.03 -13.96
N MET A 127 -13.18 -0.38 -13.04
CA MET A 127 -13.38 -0.19 -11.61
C MET A 127 -13.43 1.30 -11.21
N GLU A 128 -12.53 2.12 -11.75
CA GLU A 128 -12.50 3.56 -11.51
C GLU A 128 -13.77 4.24 -12.04
N GLN A 129 -14.25 3.84 -13.21
CA GLN A 129 -15.51 4.34 -13.79
C GLN A 129 -16.73 3.88 -13.00
N ALA A 130 -16.75 2.63 -12.53
CA ALA A 130 -17.80 2.13 -11.66
C ALA A 130 -17.89 2.93 -10.37
N GLY A 131 -16.75 3.19 -9.72
CA GLY A 131 -16.67 3.87 -8.45
C GLY A 131 -17.37 3.10 -7.31
N THR A 132 -17.45 3.72 -6.15
CA THR A 132 -18.01 3.12 -4.93
C THR A 132 -19.12 3.98 -4.36
N LEU A 133 -20.26 3.37 -3.99
CA LEU A 133 -21.36 4.09 -3.37
C LEU A 133 -21.11 4.27 -1.87
N VAL A 134 -21.30 5.51 -1.41
CA VAL A 134 -21.08 5.89 -0.01
C VAL A 134 -22.34 6.52 0.55
N ASN A 135 -22.73 6.13 1.76
CA ASN A 135 -23.84 6.72 2.51
C ASN A 135 -23.37 8.01 3.18
N GLU A 136 -23.67 9.13 2.55
CA GLU A 136 -23.29 10.48 3.02
C GLU A 136 -23.85 10.80 4.41
N GLU A 137 -25.09 10.43 4.69
CA GLU A 137 -25.74 10.70 5.99
C GLU A 137 -25.06 9.90 7.11
N ALA A 138 -24.71 8.65 6.86
CA ALA A 138 -23.96 7.85 7.83
C ALA A 138 -22.59 8.48 8.14
N LEU A 139 -21.86 8.96 7.12
CA LEU A 139 -20.58 9.67 7.33
C LEU A 139 -20.76 10.97 8.11
N LYS A 140 -21.81 11.72 7.86
CA LYS A 140 -22.11 12.97 8.57
C LYS A 140 -22.40 12.73 10.05
N ILE A 141 -23.19 11.70 10.37
CA ILE A 141 -23.44 11.29 11.76
C ILE A 141 -22.12 10.90 12.44
N GLN A 142 -21.30 10.10 11.78
CA GLN A 142 -20.00 9.70 12.32
C GLN A 142 -19.06 10.90 12.50
N SER A 143 -19.02 11.84 11.55
CA SER A 143 -18.24 13.06 11.65
C SER A 143 -18.61 13.88 12.90
N ASN A 144 -19.91 14.03 13.19
CA ASN A 144 -20.39 14.71 14.38
C ASN A 144 -19.96 14.00 15.67
N ASN A 145 -20.10 12.67 15.71
CA ASN A 145 -19.69 11.87 16.87
C ASN A 145 -18.17 11.95 17.11
N LEU A 146 -17.37 11.87 16.05
CA LEU A 146 -15.93 12.05 16.14
C LEU A 146 -15.57 13.47 16.62
N GLY A 147 -16.27 14.50 16.12
CA GLY A 147 -16.08 15.88 16.54
C GLY A 147 -16.32 16.07 18.04
N GLN A 148 -17.39 15.50 18.58
CA GLN A 148 -17.69 15.56 20.03
C GLN A 148 -16.61 14.88 20.87
N ARG A 149 -16.14 13.70 20.45
CA ARG A 149 -15.05 12.99 21.14
C ARG A 149 -13.73 13.75 21.07
N ILE A 150 -13.40 14.32 19.92
CA ILE A 150 -12.18 15.13 19.73
C ILE A 150 -12.21 16.32 20.68
N SER A 151 -13.34 17.08 20.76
CA SER A 151 -13.47 18.20 21.69
C SER A 151 -13.33 17.76 23.15
N GLY A 152 -13.91 16.61 23.52
CA GLY A 152 -13.74 16.06 24.88
C GLY A 152 -12.27 15.70 25.20
N LEU A 153 -11.52 15.18 24.21
CA LEU A 153 -10.08 14.90 24.38
C LEU A 153 -9.24 16.19 24.46
N GLU A 154 -9.61 17.23 23.72
CA GLU A 154 -8.96 18.56 23.81
C GLU A 154 -9.10 19.14 25.22
N GLU A 155 -10.32 19.11 25.79
CA GLU A 155 -10.57 19.54 27.17
C GLU A 155 -9.78 18.71 28.19
N GLN A 156 -9.66 17.41 27.99
CA GLN A 156 -8.84 16.55 28.84
C GLN A 156 -7.35 16.91 28.73
N ALA A 157 -6.85 17.10 27.50
CA ALA A 157 -5.46 17.50 27.27
C ALA A 157 -5.14 18.86 27.92
N TYR A 158 -6.06 19.82 27.87
CA TYR A 158 -5.88 21.13 28.52
C TYR A 158 -5.84 21.02 30.05
N ARG A 159 -6.67 20.15 30.64
CA ARG A 159 -6.63 19.89 32.08
C ARG A 159 -5.30 19.26 32.51
N GLU A 160 -4.82 18.26 31.75
CA GLU A 160 -3.54 17.60 32.04
C GLU A 160 -2.34 18.53 31.86
N ALA A 161 -2.38 19.44 30.89
CA ALA A 161 -1.33 20.41 30.63
C ALA A 161 -1.44 21.67 31.53
N GLY A 162 -2.56 21.86 32.22
CA GLY A 162 -2.84 23.06 33.02
C GLY A 162 -3.10 24.34 32.21
N LYS A 163 -3.21 24.23 30.90
CA LYS A 163 -3.45 25.35 29.95
C LYS A 163 -3.98 24.87 28.59
N GLU A 164 -4.61 25.80 27.86
CA GLU A 164 -4.94 25.59 26.48
C GLU A 164 -3.69 25.69 25.58
N PHE A 165 -3.63 24.82 24.56
CA PHE A 165 -2.55 24.80 23.56
C PHE A 165 -3.02 24.13 22.27
N ASN A 166 -2.27 24.28 21.18
CA ASN A 166 -2.59 23.61 19.94
C ASN A 166 -2.04 22.16 19.92
N LEU A 167 -2.92 21.16 20.02
CA LEU A 167 -2.58 19.74 20.04
C LEU A 167 -1.90 19.26 18.75
N ALA A 168 -2.05 19.98 17.63
CA ALA A 168 -1.36 19.70 16.37
C ALA A 168 0.03 20.36 16.28
N SER A 169 0.34 21.32 17.15
CA SER A 169 1.60 22.05 17.15
C SER A 169 2.73 21.24 17.79
N THR A 170 3.67 20.76 16.97
CA THR A 170 4.87 20.06 17.48
C THR A 170 5.74 20.96 18.34
N LYS A 171 5.67 22.28 18.20
CA LYS A 171 6.39 23.26 19.02
C LYS A 171 5.78 23.32 20.41
N ASP A 172 4.47 23.46 20.52
CA ASP A 172 3.75 23.56 21.80
C ASP A 172 3.88 22.26 22.57
N LEU A 173 3.72 21.13 21.90
CA LEU A 173 3.90 19.81 22.50
C LEU A 173 5.31 19.59 23.07
N ARG A 174 6.34 20.08 22.38
CA ARG A 174 7.72 20.00 22.90
C ARG A 174 7.91 20.79 24.18
N ALA A 175 7.42 22.03 24.18
CA ALA A 175 7.48 22.88 25.36
C ALA A 175 6.74 22.24 26.55
N ILE A 176 5.54 21.73 26.34
CA ILE A 176 4.74 21.09 27.39
C ILE A 176 5.44 19.80 27.88
N PHE A 177 5.82 18.90 26.99
CA PHE A 177 6.36 17.62 27.39
C PHE A 177 7.73 17.71 28.05
N PHE A 178 8.65 18.47 27.45
CA PHE A 178 10.05 18.39 27.82
C PHE A 178 10.54 19.57 28.67
N ASP A 179 9.88 20.75 28.55
CA ASP A 179 10.26 21.93 29.31
C ASP A 179 9.39 22.10 30.57
N GLU A 180 8.08 21.79 30.51
CA GLU A 180 7.13 22.01 31.61
C GLU A 180 6.85 20.75 32.45
N MET A 181 6.55 19.62 31.76
CA MET A 181 6.29 18.33 32.44
C MET A 181 7.55 17.49 32.66
N GLU A 182 8.71 17.93 32.14
CA GLU A 182 10.01 17.27 32.30
C GLU A 182 10.00 15.78 31.92
N LEU A 183 9.19 15.40 30.87
CA LEU A 183 9.12 14.01 30.44
C LEU A 183 10.45 13.55 29.81
N PRO A 184 10.79 12.26 29.88
CA PRO A 184 12.04 11.74 29.33
C PRO A 184 12.07 11.89 27.80
N VAL A 185 13.23 12.33 27.26
CA VAL A 185 13.45 12.43 25.82
C VAL A 185 13.77 11.04 25.24
N VAL A 186 12.79 10.39 24.67
CA VAL A 186 12.92 9.05 24.09
C VAL A 186 13.70 9.08 22.77
N LYS A 187 13.46 10.10 21.92
CA LYS A 187 14.05 10.21 20.59
C LYS A 187 14.24 11.68 20.20
N LYS A 188 15.28 11.95 19.41
CA LYS A 188 15.53 13.26 18.81
C LYS A 188 15.29 13.24 17.30
N THR A 189 14.87 14.38 16.78
CA THR A 189 14.76 14.62 15.33
C THR A 189 16.16 14.74 14.71
N PRO A 190 16.31 14.66 13.37
CA PRO A 190 17.58 14.90 12.70
C PRO A 190 18.21 16.27 13.03
N GLY A 191 17.38 17.27 13.37
CA GLY A 191 17.83 18.60 13.82
C GLY A 191 18.17 18.67 15.31
N GLY A 192 18.26 17.54 16.05
CA GLY A 192 18.66 17.48 17.45
C GLY A 192 17.57 17.81 18.47
N GLN A 193 16.36 18.21 18.03
CA GLN A 193 15.24 18.55 18.91
C GLN A 193 14.53 17.29 19.43
N PRO A 194 13.94 17.28 20.65
CA PRO A 194 13.09 16.19 21.11
C PRO A 194 11.96 15.91 20.12
N SER A 195 11.73 14.64 19.79
CA SER A 195 10.67 14.23 18.89
C SER A 195 9.35 14.06 19.64
N THR A 196 8.23 14.39 18.97
CA THR A 196 6.85 14.13 19.42
C THR A 196 6.11 13.26 18.40
N ASP A 197 6.85 12.43 17.67
CA ASP A 197 6.28 11.50 16.71
C ASP A 197 5.45 10.39 17.40
N GLU A 198 4.71 9.64 16.61
CA GLU A 198 3.80 8.61 17.12
C GLU A 198 4.53 7.56 17.97
N SER A 199 5.75 7.16 17.59
CA SER A 199 6.52 6.16 18.34
C SER A 199 6.94 6.66 19.72
N VAL A 200 7.25 7.96 19.83
CA VAL A 200 7.55 8.60 21.11
C VAL A 200 6.31 8.70 21.99
N LEU A 201 5.18 9.11 21.40
CA LEU A 201 3.91 9.17 22.13
C LEU A 201 3.47 7.80 22.63
N GLN A 202 3.62 6.75 21.82
CA GLN A 202 3.32 5.36 22.23
C GLN A 202 4.15 4.91 23.43
N GLU A 203 5.44 5.24 23.45
CA GLU A 203 6.32 4.89 24.57
C GLU A 203 5.97 5.68 25.84
N LEU A 204 5.73 6.98 25.70
CA LEU A 204 5.35 7.85 26.82
C LEU A 204 3.94 7.52 27.37
N ALA A 205 3.02 7.11 26.53
CA ALA A 205 1.64 6.74 26.90
C ALA A 205 1.56 5.56 27.88
N ASN A 206 2.60 4.74 27.98
CA ASN A 206 2.68 3.69 29.00
C ASN A 206 2.77 4.22 30.45
N HIS A 207 3.19 5.48 30.61
CA HIS A 207 3.49 6.07 31.92
C HIS A 207 2.81 7.41 32.16
N TYR A 208 2.32 8.08 31.12
CA TYR A 208 1.79 9.45 31.18
C TYR A 208 0.45 9.57 30.43
N GLU A 209 -0.51 10.26 31.03
CA GLU A 209 -1.89 10.37 30.48
C GLU A 209 -1.94 11.31 29.27
N LEU A 210 -1.25 12.47 29.29
CA LEU A 210 -1.32 13.42 28.17
C LEU A 210 -0.85 12.81 26.82
N PRO A 211 0.27 12.06 26.71
CA PRO A 211 0.62 11.35 25.49
C PRO A 211 -0.45 10.37 24.98
N LYS A 212 -1.14 9.67 25.89
CA LYS A 212 -2.21 8.74 25.57
C LYS A 212 -3.42 9.47 24.97
N ILE A 213 -3.86 10.58 25.60
CA ILE A 213 -4.92 11.44 25.08
C ILE A 213 -4.56 11.95 23.68
N LEU A 214 -3.32 12.37 23.46
CA LEU A 214 -2.86 12.87 22.17
C LEU A 214 -2.83 11.82 21.08
N LEU A 215 -2.49 10.57 21.39
CA LEU A 215 -2.57 9.45 20.44
C LEU A 215 -4.01 9.21 19.98
N GLU A 216 -4.94 9.17 20.93
CA GLU A 216 -6.36 9.01 20.61
C GLU A 216 -6.88 10.21 19.80
N HIS A 217 -6.61 11.43 20.24
CA HIS A 217 -6.97 12.66 19.52
C HIS A 217 -6.47 12.64 18.08
N ARG A 218 -5.19 12.35 17.85
CA ARG A 218 -4.59 12.28 16.49
C ARG A 218 -5.26 11.22 15.63
N THR A 219 -5.57 10.07 16.20
CA THR A 219 -6.26 8.99 15.50
C THR A 219 -7.65 9.43 15.05
N LEU A 220 -8.46 9.99 15.97
CA LEU A 220 -9.81 10.42 15.65
C LEU A 220 -9.83 11.62 14.69
N ALA A 221 -8.94 12.59 14.89
CA ALA A 221 -8.82 13.75 14.00
C ALA A 221 -8.43 13.34 12.58
N LYS A 222 -7.52 12.38 12.42
CA LYS A 222 -7.15 11.83 11.12
C LYS A 222 -8.32 11.09 10.47
N LEU A 223 -9.06 10.28 11.20
CA LEU A 223 -10.23 9.57 10.69
C LEU A 223 -11.31 10.55 10.22
N LYS A 224 -11.59 11.56 11.03
CA LYS A 224 -12.56 12.61 10.71
C LYS A 224 -12.17 13.36 9.45
N SER A 225 -10.98 13.94 9.40
CA SER A 225 -10.53 14.75 8.27
C SER A 225 -10.36 13.95 6.97
N THR A 226 -9.83 12.72 7.06
CA THR A 226 -9.51 11.93 5.87
C THR A 226 -10.75 11.24 5.27
N TYR A 227 -11.68 10.80 6.11
CA TYR A 227 -12.80 9.99 5.64
C TYR A 227 -14.16 10.69 5.83
N THR A 228 -14.57 11.01 7.07
CA THR A 228 -15.96 11.44 7.29
C THR A 228 -16.25 12.84 6.77
N ASP A 229 -15.25 13.73 6.72
CA ASP A 229 -15.39 15.08 6.15
C ASP A 229 -15.04 15.12 4.66
N SER A 230 -14.04 14.35 4.23
CA SER A 230 -13.50 14.43 2.87
C SER A 230 -14.30 13.60 1.86
N LEU A 231 -14.71 12.37 2.20
CA LEU A 231 -15.42 11.49 1.25
C LEU A 231 -16.72 12.07 0.70
N PRO A 232 -17.60 12.72 1.52
CA PRO A 232 -18.80 13.35 1.00
C PRO A 232 -18.54 14.40 -0.08
N GLN A 233 -17.42 15.14 0.05
CA GLN A 233 -17.04 16.19 -0.91
C GLN A 233 -16.53 15.62 -2.24
N GLN A 234 -16.16 14.35 -2.25
CA GLN A 234 -15.61 13.62 -3.42
C GLN A 234 -16.67 12.81 -4.15
N ILE A 235 -17.91 12.82 -3.68
CA ILE A 235 -19.02 12.18 -4.39
C ILE A 235 -19.29 12.94 -5.71
N SER A 236 -19.12 12.24 -6.82
CA SER A 236 -19.38 12.80 -8.14
C SER A 236 -20.86 13.16 -8.30
N LYS A 237 -21.15 14.38 -8.66
CA LYS A 237 -22.53 14.82 -8.96
C LYS A 237 -23.15 14.11 -10.14
N LYS A 238 -22.32 13.57 -11.06
CA LYS A 238 -22.78 12.85 -12.26
C LYS A 238 -23.23 11.42 -11.93
N THR A 239 -22.48 10.75 -11.05
CA THR A 239 -22.68 9.31 -10.77
C THR A 239 -23.27 9.03 -9.39
N GLY A 240 -23.18 9.99 -8.46
CA GLY A 240 -23.52 9.77 -7.05
C GLY A 240 -22.50 8.88 -6.30
N ARG A 241 -21.33 8.63 -6.89
CA ARG A 241 -20.33 7.67 -6.37
C ARG A 241 -18.98 8.34 -6.16
N VAL A 242 -18.15 7.74 -5.34
CA VAL A 242 -16.74 8.11 -5.15
C VAL A 242 -15.90 7.31 -6.13
N HIS A 243 -15.02 7.99 -6.86
CA HIS A 243 -14.14 7.39 -7.86
C HIS A 243 -12.69 7.58 -7.42
N THR A 244 -12.05 6.52 -6.94
CA THR A 244 -10.61 6.52 -6.66
C THR A 244 -9.82 6.33 -7.94
N SER A 245 -8.53 6.64 -7.91
CA SER A 245 -7.56 6.26 -8.95
C SER A 245 -6.66 5.14 -8.42
N PHE A 246 -6.57 4.03 -9.17
CA PHE A 246 -5.64 2.94 -8.87
C PHE A 246 -4.35 3.10 -9.68
N HIS A 247 -3.21 3.15 -8.99
CA HIS A 247 -1.91 3.32 -9.62
C HIS A 247 -1.12 2.00 -9.61
N GLN A 248 -0.65 1.58 -10.79
CA GLN A 248 0.17 0.39 -10.98
C GLN A 248 1.66 0.65 -10.73
N ALA A 249 2.15 1.85 -11.08
CA ALA A 249 3.57 2.18 -11.17
C ALA A 249 4.06 3.06 -9.99
N VAL A 250 3.61 2.80 -8.76
CA VAL A 250 3.97 3.59 -7.57
C VAL A 250 4.73 2.78 -6.55
N THR A 251 4.28 1.56 -6.23
CA THR A 251 4.92 0.73 -5.22
C THR A 251 6.05 -0.08 -5.83
N SER A 252 7.16 -0.27 -5.11
CA SER A 252 8.28 -1.10 -5.59
C SER A 252 7.96 -2.60 -5.57
N THR A 253 6.87 -3.02 -4.92
CA THR A 253 6.52 -4.45 -4.74
C THR A 253 5.50 -4.99 -5.74
N GLY A 254 5.01 -4.19 -6.67
CA GLY A 254 3.93 -4.61 -7.58
C GLY A 254 2.52 -4.38 -7.04
N ARG A 255 2.35 -4.05 -5.76
CA ARG A 255 1.03 -3.73 -5.20
C ARG A 255 0.44 -2.49 -5.86
N LEU A 256 -0.89 -2.47 -6.01
CA LEU A 256 -1.61 -1.27 -6.39
C LEU A 256 -1.58 -0.25 -5.25
N SER A 257 -1.64 1.02 -5.59
CA SER A 257 -1.96 2.08 -4.64
C SER A 257 -3.24 2.80 -5.08
N SER A 258 -3.97 3.36 -4.12
CA SER A 258 -5.21 4.09 -4.35
C SER A 258 -5.01 5.53 -3.91
N ALA A 259 -5.49 6.48 -4.72
CA ALA A 259 -5.41 7.92 -4.43
C ALA A 259 -6.68 8.64 -4.88
N ASP A 260 -6.93 9.78 -4.29
CA ASP A 260 -7.97 10.74 -4.64
C ASP A 260 -9.40 10.16 -4.70
N PRO A 261 -9.88 9.48 -3.62
CA PRO A 261 -9.30 9.26 -2.29
C PRO A 261 -8.54 7.95 -2.16
N ASN A 262 -7.66 7.83 -1.16
CA ASN A 262 -7.07 6.54 -0.82
C ASN A 262 -8.08 5.68 -0.04
N LEU A 263 -8.67 4.70 -0.70
CA LEU A 263 -9.63 3.76 -0.14
C LEU A 263 -8.99 2.49 0.47
N GLN A 264 -7.69 2.28 0.24
CA GLN A 264 -6.97 1.10 0.76
C GLN A 264 -6.56 1.23 2.23
N ASN A 265 -6.58 2.45 2.79
CA ASN A 265 -6.12 2.73 4.14
C ASN A 265 -7.27 2.93 5.15
N ILE A 266 -8.50 2.54 4.83
CA ILE A 266 -9.64 2.60 5.76
C ILE A 266 -9.37 1.62 6.92
N PRO A 267 -9.30 2.10 8.19
CA PRO A 267 -8.93 1.25 9.32
C PRO A 267 -9.93 0.12 9.55
N ILE A 268 -9.41 -1.04 9.97
CA ILE A 268 -10.20 -2.24 10.28
C ILE A 268 -10.20 -2.54 11.78
N LYS A 269 -9.13 -2.14 12.48
CA LYS A 269 -8.87 -2.58 13.86
C LYS A 269 -9.68 -1.83 14.91
N THR A 270 -10.03 -0.57 14.68
CA THR A 270 -10.78 0.26 15.63
C THR A 270 -12.27 0.24 15.32
N ASP A 271 -13.11 0.49 16.34
CA ASP A 271 -14.57 0.56 16.18
C ASP A 271 -14.96 1.70 15.24
N GLU A 272 -14.30 2.84 15.36
CA GLU A 272 -14.50 4.01 14.48
C GLU A 272 -14.17 3.68 13.02
N GLY A 273 -13.06 2.96 12.77
CA GLY A 273 -12.69 2.51 11.44
C GLY A 273 -13.71 1.54 10.86
N ARG A 274 -14.22 0.61 11.68
CA ARG A 274 -15.29 -0.29 11.27
C ARG A 274 -16.58 0.45 10.92
N LEU A 275 -16.94 1.47 11.71
CA LEU A 275 -18.10 2.32 11.41
C LEU A 275 -17.94 3.08 10.09
N ILE A 276 -16.75 3.59 9.76
CA ILE A 276 -16.50 4.21 8.45
C ILE A 276 -16.72 3.21 7.32
N ARG A 277 -16.31 1.96 7.48
CA ARG A 277 -16.56 0.90 6.49
C ARG A 277 -18.04 0.63 6.25
N THR A 278 -18.88 0.73 7.27
CA THR A 278 -20.34 0.55 7.11
C THR A 278 -21.01 1.63 6.26
N ALA A 279 -20.33 2.75 6.02
CA ALA A 279 -20.81 3.78 5.11
C ALA A 279 -20.64 3.40 3.62
N PHE A 280 -19.82 2.42 3.30
CA PHE A 280 -19.71 1.87 1.95
C PHE A 280 -20.85 0.88 1.74
N VAL A 281 -21.71 1.14 0.78
CA VAL A 281 -22.96 0.42 0.58
C VAL A 281 -23.13 0.01 -0.87
N ALA A 282 -23.95 -1.02 -1.12
CA ALA A 282 -24.38 -1.38 -2.46
C ALA A 282 -25.64 -0.61 -2.85
N PRO A 283 -25.91 -0.44 -4.15
CA PRO A 283 -27.19 0.08 -4.65
C PRO A 283 -28.35 -0.83 -4.24
N LYS A 284 -29.58 -0.30 -4.29
CA LYS A 284 -30.78 -1.10 -4.00
C LYS A 284 -30.86 -2.32 -4.94
N GLY A 285 -30.98 -3.49 -4.37
CA GLY A 285 -31.06 -4.76 -5.11
C GLY A 285 -29.73 -5.47 -5.29
N TYR A 286 -28.64 -4.83 -4.87
CA TYR A 286 -27.27 -5.40 -4.87
C TYR A 286 -26.74 -5.60 -3.45
N GLN A 287 -25.71 -6.39 -3.34
CA GLN A 287 -24.93 -6.60 -2.12
C GLN A 287 -23.45 -6.37 -2.40
N LEU A 288 -22.70 -6.04 -1.36
CA LEU A 288 -21.24 -6.04 -1.43
C LEU A 288 -20.73 -7.46 -1.13
N LEU A 289 -19.95 -8.00 -2.05
CA LEU A 289 -19.24 -9.25 -1.88
C LEU A 289 -17.74 -8.93 -1.77
N ALA A 290 -17.17 -9.23 -0.62
CA ALA A 290 -15.73 -9.13 -0.38
C ALA A 290 -15.09 -10.52 -0.48
N VAL A 291 -14.08 -10.66 -1.31
CA VAL A 291 -13.35 -11.91 -1.53
C VAL A 291 -11.88 -11.68 -1.21
N ASP A 292 -11.40 -12.34 -0.16
CA ASP A 292 -10.05 -12.17 0.40
C ASP A 292 -9.24 -13.46 0.31
N TYR A 293 -7.97 -13.34 -0.03
CA TYR A 293 -7.03 -14.45 0.02
C TYR A 293 -6.57 -14.72 1.46
N SER A 294 -7.04 -15.80 2.04
CA SER A 294 -6.65 -16.20 3.39
C SER A 294 -5.16 -16.52 3.49
N GLN A 295 -4.43 -15.74 4.29
CA GLN A 295 -3.02 -15.96 4.64
C GLN A 295 -2.09 -16.11 3.43
N ILE A 296 -2.34 -15.37 2.34
CA ILE A 296 -1.65 -15.56 1.07
C ILE A 296 -0.12 -15.49 1.19
N GLU A 297 0.41 -14.56 1.97
CA GLU A 297 1.87 -14.40 2.11
C GLU A 297 2.52 -15.60 2.83
N LEU A 298 1.82 -16.21 3.81
CA LEU A 298 2.30 -17.45 4.46
C LEU A 298 2.26 -18.65 3.51
N ARG A 299 1.24 -18.74 2.66
CA ARG A 299 1.14 -19.79 1.63
C ARG A 299 2.23 -19.63 0.59
N ILE A 300 2.52 -18.41 0.17
CA ILE A 300 3.62 -18.10 -0.74
C ILE A 300 4.96 -18.42 -0.07
N MET A 301 5.15 -18.10 1.21
CA MET A 301 6.35 -18.49 1.94
C MET A 301 6.52 -20.01 1.99
N ALA A 302 5.46 -20.77 2.28
CA ALA A 302 5.50 -22.22 2.26
C ALA A 302 5.97 -22.76 0.89
N HIS A 303 5.43 -22.20 -0.20
CA HIS A 303 5.79 -22.58 -1.56
C HIS A 303 7.24 -22.21 -1.92
N LEU A 304 7.67 -20.96 -1.65
CA LEU A 304 9.00 -20.47 -2.02
C LEU A 304 10.12 -21.10 -1.17
N SER A 305 9.82 -21.43 0.09
CA SER A 305 10.79 -22.06 1.00
C SER A 305 10.83 -23.58 0.87
N GLU A 306 9.82 -24.17 0.22
CA GLU A 306 9.62 -25.63 0.15
C GLU A 306 9.64 -26.29 1.54
N ASP A 307 9.19 -25.54 2.58
CA ASP A 307 9.19 -26.04 3.95
C ASP A 307 8.07 -27.08 4.14
N GLU A 308 8.45 -28.32 4.38
CA GLU A 308 7.53 -29.45 4.50
C GLU A 308 6.51 -29.24 5.65
N GLY A 309 6.93 -28.62 6.77
CA GLY A 309 6.07 -28.37 7.91
C GLY A 309 4.97 -27.36 7.57
N LEU A 310 5.31 -26.27 6.86
CA LEU A 310 4.34 -25.27 6.41
C LEU A 310 3.41 -25.84 5.32
N ILE A 311 3.96 -26.57 4.34
CA ILE A 311 3.17 -27.15 3.25
C ILE A 311 2.16 -28.13 3.82
N THR A 312 2.59 -29.07 4.67
CA THR A 312 1.73 -30.09 5.30
C THR A 312 0.62 -29.44 6.12
N ALA A 313 0.93 -28.41 6.92
CA ALA A 313 -0.06 -27.69 7.70
C ALA A 313 -1.16 -27.05 6.82
N PHE A 314 -0.77 -26.43 5.70
CA PHE A 314 -1.74 -25.86 4.76
C PHE A 314 -2.55 -26.90 4.00
N GLU A 315 -1.94 -28.03 3.57
CA GLU A 315 -2.64 -29.13 2.91
C GLU A 315 -3.67 -29.79 3.82
N ASN A 316 -3.36 -29.92 5.12
CA ASN A 316 -4.29 -30.43 6.13
C ASN A 316 -5.39 -29.42 6.53
N GLY A 317 -5.33 -28.18 6.04
CA GLY A 317 -6.27 -27.12 6.43
C GLY A 317 -6.09 -26.63 7.86
N GLU A 318 -4.90 -26.83 8.44
CA GLU A 318 -4.59 -26.42 9.81
C GLU A 318 -4.47 -24.89 9.93
N ASP A 319 -4.83 -24.35 11.09
CA ASP A 319 -4.57 -22.94 11.41
C ASP A 319 -3.11 -22.76 11.78
N ILE A 320 -2.31 -22.26 10.83
CA ILE A 320 -0.87 -22.09 10.99
C ILE A 320 -0.48 -21.26 12.22
N HIS A 321 -1.34 -20.32 12.65
CA HIS A 321 -1.08 -19.55 13.86
C HIS A 321 -1.27 -20.38 15.13
N SER A 322 -2.23 -21.28 15.12
CA SER A 322 -2.44 -22.23 16.21
C SER A 322 -1.35 -23.30 16.26
N VAL A 323 -0.91 -23.80 15.10
CA VAL A 323 0.24 -24.73 14.98
C VAL A 323 1.49 -24.09 15.57
N THR A 324 1.82 -22.87 15.15
CA THR A 324 2.99 -22.14 15.66
C THR A 324 2.84 -21.83 17.16
N ALA A 325 1.62 -21.52 17.64
CA ALA A 325 1.39 -21.25 19.06
C ALA A 325 1.63 -22.47 19.93
N ALA A 326 1.20 -23.64 19.48
CA ALA A 326 1.44 -24.89 20.17
C ALA A 326 2.93 -25.20 20.33
N GLU A 327 3.72 -24.93 19.29
CA GLU A 327 5.17 -25.19 19.31
C GLU A 327 5.96 -24.16 20.15
N VAL A 328 5.53 -22.91 20.16
CA VAL A 328 6.30 -21.81 20.75
C VAL A 328 5.88 -21.52 22.19
N PHE A 329 4.57 -21.70 22.53
CA PHE A 329 4.01 -21.24 23.80
C PHE A 329 3.38 -22.32 24.66
N ALA A 330 2.89 -23.45 24.06
CA ALA A 330 2.12 -24.43 24.80
C ALA A 330 3.04 -25.49 25.46
N GLU A 331 2.68 -25.88 26.68
CA GLU A 331 3.22 -27.09 27.29
C GLU A 331 2.57 -28.32 26.62
N PRO A 332 3.27 -29.46 26.56
CA PRO A 332 2.74 -30.67 25.92
C PRO A 332 1.37 -31.09 26.50
N GLY A 333 0.33 -31.04 25.66
CA GLY A 333 -1.03 -31.43 26.01
C GLY A 333 -1.96 -30.27 26.44
N GLU A 334 -1.49 -29.02 26.39
CA GLU A 334 -2.34 -27.85 26.62
C GLU A 334 -3.01 -27.35 25.32
N GLU A 335 -4.24 -26.85 25.45
CA GLU A 335 -4.93 -26.16 24.37
C GLU A 335 -4.36 -24.74 24.16
N VAL A 336 -4.19 -24.36 22.90
CA VAL A 336 -3.70 -23.02 22.52
C VAL A 336 -4.74 -21.95 22.88
N SER A 337 -4.37 -21.02 23.74
CA SER A 337 -5.21 -19.86 24.07
C SER A 337 -5.30 -18.84 22.92
N ALA A 338 -6.35 -18.01 22.94
CA ALA A 338 -6.52 -16.93 21.98
C ALA A 338 -5.37 -15.90 22.04
N GLU A 339 -4.75 -15.73 23.20
CA GLU A 339 -3.60 -14.85 23.40
C GLU A 339 -2.33 -15.43 22.79
N GLN A 340 -2.05 -16.72 23.03
CA GLN A 340 -0.95 -17.45 22.41
C GLN A 340 -1.08 -17.46 20.89
N ARG A 341 -2.27 -17.72 20.35
CA ARG A 341 -2.53 -17.65 18.92
C ARG A 341 -2.26 -16.25 18.33
N ARG A 342 -2.62 -15.20 19.08
CA ARG A 342 -2.32 -13.80 18.68
C ARG A 342 -0.82 -13.52 18.71
N GLY A 343 -0.11 -14.01 19.71
CA GLY A 343 1.35 -13.96 19.79
C GLY A 343 2.02 -14.68 18.63
N ALA A 344 1.57 -15.90 18.30
CA ALA A 344 2.06 -16.67 17.16
C ALA A 344 1.79 -15.98 15.82
N LYS A 345 0.65 -15.29 15.68
CA LYS A 345 0.40 -14.45 14.50
C LYS A 345 1.44 -13.35 14.36
N ALA A 346 1.82 -12.69 15.45
CA ALA A 346 2.86 -11.68 15.43
C ALA A 346 4.25 -12.28 15.12
N ILE A 347 4.54 -13.48 15.60
CA ILE A 347 5.77 -14.22 15.28
C ILE A 347 5.80 -14.59 13.80
N ASN A 348 4.77 -15.27 13.29
CA ASN A 348 4.70 -15.72 11.89
C ASN A 348 4.92 -14.55 10.92
N PHE A 349 4.15 -13.48 11.04
CA PHE A 349 4.32 -12.31 10.17
C PHE A 349 5.61 -11.55 10.45
N GLY A 350 5.99 -11.40 11.73
CA GLY A 350 7.21 -10.69 12.10
C GLY A 350 8.47 -11.35 11.53
N LEU A 351 8.59 -12.67 11.67
CA LEU A 351 9.78 -13.40 11.22
C LEU A 351 9.87 -13.48 9.70
N ILE A 352 8.75 -13.72 9.03
CA ILE A 352 8.67 -13.69 7.56
C ILE A 352 9.14 -12.34 7.02
N TYR A 353 8.84 -11.25 7.74
CA TYR A 353 9.30 -9.90 7.39
C TYR A 353 10.69 -9.55 7.94
N GLY A 354 11.45 -10.53 8.43
CA GLY A 354 12.81 -10.34 8.91
C GLY A 354 12.90 -9.55 10.21
N MET A 355 11.90 -9.66 11.09
CA MET A 355 11.90 -9.01 12.40
C MET A 355 13.02 -9.59 13.27
N SER A 356 13.76 -8.72 13.95
CA SER A 356 14.79 -9.11 14.91
C SER A 356 14.19 -9.45 16.29
N ALA A 357 14.98 -10.12 17.14
CA ALA A 357 14.61 -10.39 18.54
C ALA A 357 14.22 -9.10 19.31
N PHE A 358 14.84 -7.96 19.00
CA PHE A 358 14.45 -6.67 19.56
C PHE A 358 13.06 -6.22 19.09
N GLY A 359 12.75 -6.37 17.80
CA GLY A 359 11.42 -6.06 17.25
C GLY A 359 10.34 -6.96 17.86
N LEU A 360 10.62 -8.26 17.95
CA LEU A 360 9.69 -9.24 18.52
C LEU A 360 9.45 -9.02 20.01
N SER A 361 10.50 -8.71 20.78
CA SER A 361 10.37 -8.43 22.21
C SER A 361 9.46 -7.22 22.49
N LYS A 362 9.55 -6.18 21.66
CA LYS A 362 8.63 -5.02 21.72
C LYS A 362 7.22 -5.38 21.30
N ALA A 363 7.05 -6.15 20.22
CA ALA A 363 5.73 -6.53 19.71
C ALA A 363 4.92 -7.42 20.68
N LEU A 364 5.60 -8.29 21.42
CA LEU A 364 4.99 -9.21 22.37
C LEU A 364 5.10 -8.73 23.84
N ASN A 365 5.78 -7.62 24.10
CA ASN A 365 6.08 -7.11 25.43
C ASN A 365 6.76 -8.16 26.34
N ILE A 366 7.80 -8.82 25.79
CA ILE A 366 8.61 -9.86 26.46
C ILE A 366 10.07 -9.46 26.51
N SER A 367 10.86 -10.19 27.29
CA SER A 367 12.31 -9.99 27.32
C SER A 367 12.98 -10.34 25.98
N ARG A 368 14.09 -9.66 25.66
CA ARG A 368 14.84 -9.93 24.42
C ARG A 368 15.41 -11.37 24.34
N PRO A 369 15.94 -11.96 25.43
CA PRO A 369 16.34 -13.37 25.42
C PRO A 369 15.16 -14.31 25.06
N LEU A 370 14.00 -14.15 25.70
CA LEU A 370 12.82 -14.96 25.41
C LEU A 370 12.36 -14.80 23.96
N ALA A 371 12.43 -13.58 23.41
CA ALA A 371 12.13 -13.35 22.00
C ALA A 371 13.13 -14.08 21.07
N ALA A 372 14.40 -14.19 21.46
CA ALA A 372 15.40 -14.96 20.70
C ALA A 372 15.09 -16.46 20.75
N ASP A 373 14.71 -17.01 21.92
CA ASP A 373 14.32 -18.41 22.06
C ASP A 373 13.11 -18.75 21.19
N TYR A 374 12.12 -17.84 21.12
CA TYR A 374 10.96 -18.04 20.21
C TYR A 374 11.34 -18.04 18.73
N ILE A 375 12.29 -17.19 18.32
CA ILE A 375 12.81 -17.18 16.96
C ILE A 375 13.55 -18.49 16.65
N ASP A 376 14.36 -18.98 17.58
CA ASP A 376 15.10 -20.22 17.39
C ASP A 376 14.14 -21.43 17.31
N SER A 377 13.11 -21.50 18.15
CA SER A 377 12.06 -22.52 18.11
C SER A 377 11.30 -22.49 16.78
N TYR A 378 10.95 -21.29 16.30
CA TYR A 378 10.29 -21.12 15.01
C TYR A 378 11.13 -21.67 13.84
N PHE A 379 12.39 -21.32 13.78
CA PHE A 379 13.29 -21.81 12.72
C PHE A 379 13.72 -23.27 12.88
N LEU A 380 13.62 -23.83 14.08
CA LEU A 380 13.75 -25.27 14.29
C LEU A 380 12.55 -26.02 13.70
N LYS A 381 11.35 -25.47 13.85
CA LYS A 381 10.11 -26.01 13.29
C LYS A 381 10.05 -25.84 11.77
N TYR A 382 10.49 -24.71 11.25
CA TYR A 382 10.44 -24.34 9.84
C TYR A 382 11.84 -24.06 9.26
N PRO A 383 12.70 -25.09 9.15
CA PRO A 383 14.09 -24.92 8.69
C PRO A 383 14.18 -24.46 7.24
N GLY A 384 13.23 -24.85 6.39
CA GLY A 384 13.15 -24.42 4.99
C GLY A 384 12.97 -22.90 4.87
N VAL A 385 12.17 -22.29 5.74
CA VAL A 385 11.98 -20.84 5.79
C VAL A 385 13.31 -20.12 6.09
N LYS A 386 14.08 -20.61 7.08
CA LYS A 386 15.39 -20.05 7.40
C LYS A 386 16.35 -20.11 6.21
N LEU A 387 16.44 -21.26 5.59
CA LEU A 387 17.31 -21.50 4.43
C LEU A 387 16.92 -20.58 3.25
N TYR A 388 15.62 -20.46 2.97
CA TYR A 388 15.11 -19.56 1.95
C TYR A 388 15.51 -18.12 2.21
N MET A 389 15.34 -17.62 3.45
CA MET A 389 15.70 -16.25 3.83
C MET A 389 17.19 -15.99 3.66
N GLU A 390 18.05 -16.92 4.05
CA GLU A 390 19.51 -16.80 3.90
C GLU A 390 19.91 -16.78 2.41
N ARG A 391 19.40 -17.74 1.64
CA ARG A 391 19.64 -17.81 0.19
C ARG A 391 19.16 -16.56 -0.55
N THR A 392 18.00 -16.03 -0.18
CA THR A 392 17.44 -14.83 -0.81
C THR A 392 18.31 -13.60 -0.54
N LYS A 393 18.86 -13.46 0.67
CA LYS A 393 19.81 -12.38 0.98
C LYS A 393 21.10 -12.49 0.16
N GLU A 394 21.64 -13.69 -0.01
CA GLU A 394 22.85 -13.90 -0.83
C GLU A 394 22.59 -13.58 -2.31
N LEU A 395 21.46 -14.08 -2.87
CA LEU A 395 21.07 -13.74 -4.24
C LEU A 395 20.85 -12.23 -4.43
N ALA A 396 20.25 -11.56 -3.45
CA ALA A 396 20.07 -10.11 -3.48
C ALA A 396 21.39 -9.35 -3.50
N LYS A 397 22.39 -9.81 -2.75
CA LYS A 397 23.75 -9.23 -2.79
C LYS A 397 24.44 -9.46 -4.13
N GLU A 398 24.28 -10.65 -4.70
CA GLU A 398 24.89 -11.01 -5.99
C GLU A 398 24.28 -10.21 -7.15
N LYS A 399 22.93 -10.17 -7.22
CA LYS A 399 22.20 -9.63 -8.38
C LYS A 399 21.79 -8.17 -8.24
N GLY A 400 21.72 -7.63 -7.02
CA GLY A 400 21.17 -6.30 -6.73
C GLY A 400 19.63 -6.24 -6.75
N TYR A 401 18.96 -7.36 -7.00
CA TYR A 401 17.51 -7.49 -7.02
C TYR A 401 17.07 -8.90 -6.56
N VAL A 402 15.79 -9.02 -6.24
CA VAL A 402 15.07 -10.29 -6.08
C VAL A 402 13.92 -10.38 -7.07
N GLU A 403 13.37 -11.57 -7.27
CA GLU A 403 12.29 -11.82 -8.23
C GLU A 403 11.06 -12.42 -7.55
N THR A 404 9.87 -12.07 -8.04
CA THR A 404 8.63 -12.76 -7.68
C THR A 404 8.58 -14.13 -8.38
N PHE A 405 7.65 -14.98 -7.99
CA PHE A 405 7.38 -16.24 -8.68
C PHE A 405 7.10 -16.06 -10.18
N PHE A 406 6.49 -14.94 -10.56
CA PHE A 406 6.18 -14.61 -11.95
C PHE A 406 7.33 -13.91 -12.69
N GLY A 407 8.46 -13.65 -12.03
CA GLY A 407 9.66 -13.05 -12.63
C GLY A 407 9.70 -11.53 -12.62
N ARG A 408 8.82 -10.85 -11.88
CA ARG A 408 8.92 -9.41 -11.60
C ARG A 408 10.17 -9.14 -10.78
N ARG A 409 10.99 -8.18 -11.18
CA ARG A 409 12.20 -7.78 -10.47
C ARG A 409 11.93 -6.65 -9.46
N LEU A 410 12.53 -6.80 -8.30
CA LEU A 410 12.43 -5.89 -7.17
C LEU A 410 13.84 -5.47 -6.79
N TYR A 411 14.27 -4.31 -7.28
CA TYR A 411 15.64 -3.82 -7.11
C TYR A 411 15.90 -3.32 -5.69
N LEU A 412 17.13 -3.50 -5.22
CA LEU A 412 17.56 -3.26 -3.84
C LEU A 412 18.80 -2.36 -3.82
N PRO A 413 18.70 -1.08 -4.20
CA PRO A 413 19.85 -0.20 -4.37
C PRO A 413 20.69 -0.01 -3.09
N GLY A 414 20.08 -0.28 -1.91
CA GLY A 414 20.77 -0.20 -0.61
C GLY A 414 21.48 -1.47 -0.14
N ILE A 415 21.47 -2.57 -0.90
CA ILE A 415 21.95 -3.89 -0.44
C ILE A 415 23.46 -3.91 -0.13
N HIS A 416 24.24 -3.10 -0.82
CA HIS A 416 25.69 -2.96 -0.60
C HIS A 416 26.06 -1.76 0.29
N SER A 417 25.09 -0.96 0.74
CA SER A 417 25.33 0.23 1.56
C SER A 417 25.41 -0.14 3.05
N GLY A 418 26.48 0.27 3.73
CA GLY A 418 26.67 0.00 5.15
C GLY A 418 25.53 0.50 6.04
N ARG A 419 24.91 1.64 5.74
CA ARG A 419 23.82 2.25 6.53
C ARG A 419 22.45 1.64 6.25
N SER A 420 22.14 1.29 5.00
CA SER A 420 20.83 0.80 4.57
C SER A 420 20.78 -0.72 4.38
N ARG A 421 21.90 -1.42 4.53
CA ARG A 421 22.01 -2.86 4.30
C ARG A 421 20.96 -3.68 5.05
N MET A 422 20.79 -3.45 6.35
CA MET A 422 19.82 -4.22 7.15
C MET A 422 18.37 -4.00 6.69
N ALA A 423 18.05 -2.79 6.22
CA ALA A 423 16.74 -2.51 5.66
C ALA A 423 16.57 -3.18 4.28
N ALA A 424 17.61 -3.16 3.44
CA ALA A 424 17.61 -3.81 2.15
C ALA A 424 17.56 -5.34 2.26
N GLU A 425 18.25 -5.95 3.22
CA GLU A 425 18.16 -7.40 3.50
C GLU A 425 16.75 -7.80 3.96
N ARG A 426 16.07 -6.98 4.77
CA ARG A 426 14.66 -7.21 5.12
C ARG A 426 13.74 -7.06 3.89
N ALA A 427 13.99 -6.03 3.09
CA ALA A 427 13.24 -5.84 1.84
C ALA A 427 13.46 -7.02 0.88
N ALA A 428 14.68 -7.56 0.80
CA ALA A 428 14.98 -8.75 -0.01
C ALA A 428 14.14 -9.97 0.36
N ILE A 429 13.92 -10.20 1.65
CA ILE A 429 13.10 -11.32 2.14
C ILE A 429 11.62 -11.09 1.81
N ASN A 430 11.12 -9.86 2.03
CA ASN A 430 9.70 -9.55 1.90
C ASN A 430 9.24 -9.40 0.46
N ALA A 431 10.07 -8.80 -0.38
CA ALA A 431 9.69 -8.39 -1.72
C ALA A 431 9.20 -9.55 -2.61
N PRO A 432 9.84 -10.73 -2.62
CA PRO A 432 9.32 -11.87 -3.40
C PRO A 432 7.92 -12.30 -2.98
N MET A 433 7.63 -12.33 -1.69
CA MET A 433 6.31 -12.74 -1.17
C MET A 433 5.24 -11.71 -1.47
N GLN A 434 5.49 -10.45 -1.09
CA GLN A 434 4.53 -9.36 -1.32
C GLN A 434 4.30 -9.13 -2.81
N GLY A 435 5.36 -9.21 -3.62
CA GLY A 435 5.25 -9.06 -5.05
C GLY A 435 4.52 -10.23 -5.71
N THR A 436 4.77 -11.47 -5.28
CA THR A 436 4.03 -12.64 -5.77
C THR A 436 2.55 -12.56 -5.38
N ALA A 437 2.23 -12.13 -4.15
CA ALA A 437 0.85 -11.87 -3.74
C ALA A 437 0.16 -10.80 -4.60
N ALA A 438 0.89 -9.72 -4.91
CA ALA A 438 0.38 -8.67 -5.80
C ALA A 438 0.14 -9.17 -7.23
N ASP A 439 1.05 -10.00 -7.77
CA ASP A 439 0.89 -10.60 -9.10
C ASP A 439 -0.31 -11.57 -9.13
N ILE A 440 -0.49 -12.42 -8.12
CA ILE A 440 -1.66 -13.31 -7.99
C ILE A 440 -2.95 -12.50 -7.93
N MET A 441 -2.98 -11.43 -7.14
CA MET A 441 -4.15 -10.56 -7.04
C MET A 441 -4.50 -9.91 -8.38
N LYS A 442 -3.51 -9.41 -9.11
CA LYS A 442 -3.70 -8.80 -10.43
C LYS A 442 -4.23 -9.81 -11.45
N ILE A 443 -3.68 -11.03 -11.47
CA ILE A 443 -4.14 -12.11 -12.34
C ILE A 443 -5.60 -12.47 -11.98
N ALA A 444 -5.92 -12.63 -10.70
CA ALA A 444 -7.28 -12.91 -10.26
C ALA A 444 -8.27 -11.80 -10.68
N MET A 445 -7.87 -10.52 -10.57
CA MET A 445 -8.71 -9.40 -11.03
C MET A 445 -8.97 -9.44 -12.53
N ILE A 446 -7.94 -9.80 -13.33
CA ILE A 446 -8.09 -9.95 -14.79
C ILE A 446 -9.06 -11.10 -15.11
N GLU A 447 -8.89 -12.26 -14.48
CA GLU A 447 -9.74 -13.42 -14.69
C GLU A 447 -11.20 -13.16 -14.25
N ILE A 448 -11.40 -12.53 -13.09
CA ILE A 448 -12.73 -12.13 -12.61
C ILE A 448 -13.38 -11.16 -13.60
N HIS A 449 -12.65 -10.14 -14.06
CA HIS A 449 -13.16 -9.16 -15.03
C HIS A 449 -13.57 -9.81 -16.35
N GLU A 450 -12.74 -10.73 -16.86
CA GLU A 450 -13.07 -11.49 -18.06
C GLU A 450 -14.32 -12.37 -17.87
N TRP A 451 -14.40 -13.05 -16.72
CA TRP A 451 -15.55 -13.89 -16.39
C TRP A 451 -16.85 -13.07 -16.30
N LEU A 452 -16.83 -11.92 -15.63
CA LEU A 452 -17.96 -11.01 -15.52
C LEU A 452 -18.42 -10.51 -16.89
N THR A 453 -17.45 -10.07 -17.72
CA THR A 453 -17.74 -9.51 -19.05
C THR A 453 -18.28 -10.55 -20.02
N LYS A 454 -17.64 -11.73 -20.11
CA LYS A 454 -18.03 -12.81 -21.00
C LYS A 454 -19.30 -13.52 -20.53
N GLY A 455 -19.44 -13.69 -19.21
CA GLY A 455 -20.58 -14.39 -18.59
C GLY A 455 -21.85 -13.58 -18.53
N LYS A 456 -21.81 -12.28 -18.86
CA LYS A 456 -22.94 -11.32 -18.71
C LYS A 456 -23.55 -11.39 -17.31
N VAL A 457 -22.70 -11.54 -16.32
CA VAL A 457 -23.10 -11.56 -14.90
C VAL A 457 -23.38 -10.12 -14.48
N ASP A 458 -24.51 -9.91 -13.82
CA ASP A 458 -24.88 -8.59 -13.29
C ASP A 458 -24.12 -8.32 -11.98
N ALA A 459 -22.81 -8.19 -12.11
CA ALA A 459 -21.89 -7.86 -11.05
C ALA A 459 -20.72 -7.04 -11.58
N ARG A 460 -20.09 -6.28 -10.72
CA ARG A 460 -18.90 -5.47 -11.08
C ARG A 460 -17.92 -5.36 -9.94
N MET A 461 -16.64 -5.38 -10.25
CA MET A 461 -15.60 -5.02 -9.29
C MET A 461 -15.61 -3.51 -9.07
N ILE A 462 -15.53 -3.08 -7.81
CA ILE A 462 -15.57 -1.67 -7.45
C ILE A 462 -14.37 -1.23 -6.63
N MET A 463 -13.67 -2.17 -5.96
CA MET A 463 -12.54 -1.84 -5.10
C MET A 463 -11.58 -3.02 -4.97
N GLN A 464 -10.30 -2.70 -4.78
CA GLN A 464 -9.27 -3.64 -4.39
C GLN A 464 -8.54 -3.06 -3.16
N VAL A 465 -8.43 -3.84 -2.10
CA VAL A 465 -7.81 -3.44 -0.83
C VAL A 465 -6.92 -4.58 -0.33
N HIS A 466 -5.60 -4.36 -0.26
CA HIS A 466 -4.63 -5.37 0.17
C HIS A 466 -4.74 -6.69 -0.63
N ASP A 467 -5.25 -7.74 -0.01
CA ASP A 467 -5.40 -9.07 -0.61
C ASP A 467 -6.90 -9.39 -0.89
N GLU A 468 -7.74 -8.35 -0.98
CA GLU A 468 -9.19 -8.42 -1.10
C GLU A 468 -9.68 -7.69 -2.35
N VAL A 469 -10.67 -8.28 -3.03
CA VAL A 469 -11.45 -7.64 -4.10
C VAL A 469 -12.90 -7.49 -3.63
N ILE A 470 -13.48 -6.32 -3.87
CA ILE A 470 -14.87 -6.02 -3.50
C ILE A 470 -15.70 -5.85 -4.77
N LEU A 471 -16.80 -6.58 -4.83
CA LEU A 471 -17.76 -6.56 -5.92
C LEU A 471 -19.12 -6.06 -5.43
N GLU A 472 -19.86 -5.43 -6.32
CA GLU A 472 -21.33 -5.30 -6.24
C GLU A 472 -21.96 -6.46 -7.02
N VAL A 473 -22.79 -7.24 -6.36
CA VAL A 473 -23.46 -8.44 -6.92
C VAL A 473 -24.93 -8.42 -6.68
#